data_39becc64160f1c72408f0100e1d3d0f0
#
_entry.id   39becc64160f1c72408f0100e1d3d0f0
#
_cell.length_a   1.000
_cell.length_b   1.000
_cell.length_c   1.000
_cell.angle_alpha   90.00
_cell.angle_beta   90.00
_cell.angle_gamma   90.00
#
_symmetry.space_group_name_H-M   'P 1'
#
loop_
_entity.id
_entity.type
_entity.pdbx_description
1 polymer ?
#
loop_
_entity_poly.entity_id
_entity_poly.type
_entity_poly.pdbx_seq_one_letter_code
_entity_poly.pdbx_strand_id
1 'polypeptide(L)'
;MTLLDLRKFNRSTQYLISVAIVTVIAASCYFNASLINYKIVALVLLMSVSILAMLLDILPVLLAAVLSALVWNFFFIPPLFTFHIDNAEDLLMFLLYFFIAMVNTVLSFKIRKEERKARDKEEKEKAIKLYNTLLNSLSHELRTPIATIIGAVDTLKENKEQLTAANQNELLNQIDIAGMRLNREVENLLNMSRLETGMLQPNFDWCDTNELVNSVIQQLSSCTQTIRFDQDERLPLFKYDRGLMEQVLLNLIHNAINYTPADATIQIDVAQQSGYCIIHVSDNGKGIPESEIQFIFDKFYRLPHTKTGGSGLGLSIVKGFIEAHGGNVTVENNRNGGLTFTIAIPSETSYPHNLKNE
;
A
#
# COMPACT_ATOMS: atom_id res chain seq x y z
N MET A 1 19.10 0.97 3.02
CA MET A 1 19.75 1.52 4.25
C MET A 1 20.08 2.98 3.97
N THR A 2 19.15 3.89 4.21
CA THR A 2 19.29 5.32 3.93
C THR A 2 19.98 5.96 5.14
N LEU A 3 21.31 6.06 5.07
CA LEU A 3 22.14 6.83 5.98
C LEU A 3 21.64 8.28 6.00
N LEU A 4 21.14 8.71 7.18
CA LEU A 4 20.91 10.09 7.61
C LEU A 4 20.40 11.06 6.52
N ASP A 5 19.12 11.01 6.22
CA ASP A 5 18.49 12.04 5.40
C ASP A 5 18.28 13.33 6.23
N LEU A 6 19.37 14.11 6.37
CA LEU A 6 19.40 15.37 7.12
C LEU A 6 18.48 16.46 6.53
N ARG A 7 17.88 16.22 5.36
CA ARG A 7 16.93 17.13 4.70
C ARG A 7 15.56 17.16 5.33
N LYS A 8 15.23 16.16 6.18
CA LYS A 8 13.99 16.19 6.96
C LYS A 8 13.98 17.32 8.00
N PHE A 9 15.14 17.87 8.31
CA PHE A 9 15.26 19.01 9.21
C PHE A 9 14.87 20.32 8.53
N ASN A 10 14.38 21.26 9.34
CA ASN A 10 14.03 22.60 8.89
C ASN A 10 15.27 23.29 8.27
N ARG A 11 15.06 24.18 7.29
CA ARG A 11 16.15 24.88 6.58
C ARG A 11 17.15 25.55 7.54
N SER A 12 16.66 26.19 8.61
CA SER A 12 17.51 26.79 9.63
C SER A 12 18.47 25.80 10.29
N THR A 13 18.00 24.59 10.58
CA THR A 13 18.81 23.52 11.16
C THR A 13 19.87 23.03 10.17
N GLN A 14 19.55 22.96 8.88
CA GLN A 14 20.52 22.57 7.84
C GLN A 14 21.66 23.60 7.72
N TYR A 15 21.37 24.91 7.81
CA TYR A 15 22.39 25.95 7.86
C TYR A 15 23.29 25.81 9.09
N LEU A 16 22.71 25.58 10.27
CA LEU A 16 23.50 25.37 11.50
C LEU A 16 24.40 24.14 11.39
N ILE A 17 23.91 23.03 10.86
CA ILE A 17 24.70 21.81 10.67
C ILE A 17 25.85 22.07 9.68
N SER A 18 25.60 22.75 8.57
CA SER A 18 26.61 23.02 7.55
C SER A 18 27.74 23.91 8.09
N VAL A 19 27.39 24.95 8.81
CA VAL A 19 28.36 25.85 9.46
C VAL A 19 29.14 25.13 10.58
N ALA A 20 28.44 24.38 11.44
CA ALA A 20 29.07 23.64 12.54
C ALA A 20 30.09 22.61 12.03
N ILE A 21 29.79 21.87 10.99
CA ILE A 21 30.70 20.85 10.44
C ILE A 21 31.94 21.51 9.86
N VAL A 22 31.81 22.59 9.08
CA VAL A 22 32.94 23.30 8.51
C VAL A 22 33.82 23.89 9.62
N THR A 23 33.21 24.52 10.65
CA THR A 23 33.95 25.12 11.75
C THR A 23 34.68 24.08 12.63
N VAL A 24 34.05 22.95 12.93
CA VAL A 24 34.67 21.86 13.69
C VAL A 24 35.85 21.26 12.93
N ILE A 25 35.71 21.00 11.63
CA ILE A 25 36.80 20.47 10.81
C ILE A 25 37.93 21.48 10.70
N ALA A 26 37.63 22.75 10.47
CA ALA A 26 38.66 23.81 10.43
C ALA A 26 39.39 23.95 11.76
N ALA A 27 38.68 23.95 12.89
CA ALA A 27 39.28 23.99 14.22
C ALA A 27 40.19 22.78 14.49
N SER A 28 39.72 21.57 14.13
CA SER A 28 40.51 20.34 14.24
C SER A 28 41.82 20.44 13.44
N CYS A 29 41.77 20.95 12.21
CA CYS A 29 42.94 21.17 11.37
C CYS A 29 43.87 22.26 11.95
N TYR A 30 43.29 23.30 12.52
CA TYR A 30 44.08 24.39 13.14
C TYR A 30 44.89 23.91 14.35
N PHE A 31 44.30 23.13 15.26
CA PHE A 31 44.99 22.53 16.39
C PHE A 31 46.12 21.55 15.99
N ASN A 32 46.03 20.98 14.79
CA ASN A 32 47.01 20.05 14.23
C ASN A 32 47.88 20.70 13.12
N ALA A 33 47.92 22.01 13.04
CA ALA A 33 48.62 22.73 11.95
C ALA A 33 50.14 22.46 11.93
N SER A 34 50.74 22.02 13.04
CA SER A 34 52.14 21.58 13.08
C SER A 34 52.41 20.26 12.32
N LEU A 35 51.39 19.44 12.13
CA LEU A 35 51.47 18.14 11.46
C LEU A 35 50.89 18.14 10.04
N ILE A 36 49.99 19.08 9.73
CA ILE A 36 49.22 19.10 8.50
C ILE A 36 49.56 20.35 7.69
N ASN A 37 50.02 20.15 6.45
CA ASN A 37 50.24 21.26 5.52
C ASN A 37 48.90 21.92 5.14
N TYR A 38 48.89 23.27 5.03
CA TYR A 38 47.69 24.04 4.65
C TYR A 38 47.07 23.62 3.32
N LYS A 39 47.84 23.01 2.41
CA LYS A 39 47.34 22.41 1.15
C LYS A 39 46.50 21.17 1.41
N ILE A 40 46.83 20.38 2.44
CA ILE A 40 46.04 19.22 2.87
C ILE A 40 44.73 19.65 3.53
N VAL A 41 44.76 20.77 4.30
CA VAL A 41 43.55 21.35 4.90
C VAL A 41 42.53 21.73 3.82
N ALA A 42 42.96 22.27 2.67
CA ALA A 42 42.08 22.54 1.54
C ALA A 42 41.34 21.29 1.06
N LEU A 43 42.06 20.18 0.90
CA LEU A 43 41.46 18.93 0.47
C LEU A 43 40.44 18.36 1.45
N VAL A 44 40.73 18.44 2.76
CA VAL A 44 39.86 17.99 3.83
C VAL A 44 38.56 18.83 3.86
N LEU A 45 38.66 20.14 3.75
CA LEU A 45 37.53 21.05 3.68
C LEU A 45 36.70 20.82 2.40
N LEU A 46 37.35 20.63 1.26
CA LEU A 46 36.68 20.35 -0.01
C LEU A 46 35.90 19.02 0.07
N MET A 47 36.54 18.00 0.67
CA MET A 47 35.87 16.70 0.89
C MET A 47 34.67 16.86 1.81
N SER A 48 34.76 17.65 2.86
CA SER A 48 33.63 17.90 3.76
C SER A 48 32.46 18.60 3.06
N VAL A 49 32.74 19.61 2.23
CA VAL A 49 31.72 20.28 1.40
C VAL A 49 31.11 19.34 0.43
N SER A 50 31.88 18.43 -0.17
CA SER A 50 31.37 17.39 -1.09
C SER A 50 30.41 16.41 -0.39
N ILE A 51 30.74 16.00 0.84
CA ILE A 51 29.85 15.13 1.66
C ILE A 51 28.58 15.90 2.05
N LEU A 52 28.72 17.15 2.50
CA LEU A 52 27.57 18.02 2.81
C LEU A 52 26.68 18.22 1.59
N ALA A 53 27.28 18.35 0.40
CA ALA A 53 26.56 18.43 -0.86
C ALA A 53 25.76 17.16 -1.15
N MET A 54 26.05 16.00 -0.59
CA MET A 54 25.24 14.78 -0.67
C MET A 54 24.10 14.74 0.37
N LEU A 55 24.18 15.42 1.49
CA LEU A 55 23.29 15.27 2.63
C LEU A 55 22.31 16.44 2.84
N LEU A 56 22.64 17.66 2.38
CA LEU A 56 21.89 18.89 2.61
C LEU A 56 21.36 19.49 1.31
N ASP A 57 20.51 20.51 1.42
CA ASP A 57 20.01 21.29 0.29
C ASP A 57 21.08 22.22 -0.29
N ILE A 58 20.84 22.78 -1.49
CA ILE A 58 21.84 23.55 -2.24
C ILE A 58 22.31 24.81 -1.49
N LEU A 59 21.40 25.56 -0.88
CA LEU A 59 21.74 26.84 -0.24
C LEU A 59 22.62 26.67 1.01
N PRO A 60 22.35 25.75 1.96
CA PRO A 60 23.26 25.45 3.06
C PRO A 60 24.66 25.00 2.60
N VAL A 61 24.72 24.22 1.52
CA VAL A 61 26.00 23.74 0.96
C VAL A 61 26.79 24.86 0.28
N LEU A 62 26.12 25.75 -0.45
CA LEU A 62 26.76 26.94 -1.01
C LEU A 62 27.36 27.83 0.10
N LEU A 63 26.63 28.05 1.20
CA LEU A 63 27.15 28.75 2.35
C LEU A 63 28.37 28.04 2.93
N ALA A 64 28.33 26.72 3.09
CA ALA A 64 29.46 25.93 3.57
C ALA A 64 30.67 26.03 2.62
N ALA A 65 30.47 26.04 1.32
CA ALA A 65 31.53 26.17 0.32
C ALA A 65 32.21 27.54 0.43
N VAL A 66 31.43 28.62 0.50
CA VAL A 66 31.98 29.97 0.68
C VAL A 66 32.70 30.11 2.04
N LEU A 67 32.05 29.64 3.11
CA LEU A 67 32.63 29.70 4.45
C LEU A 67 33.95 28.92 4.55
N SER A 68 34.00 27.72 3.99
CA SER A 68 35.19 26.88 4.00
C SER A 68 36.35 27.51 3.23
N ALA A 69 36.09 28.16 2.10
CA ALA A 69 37.09 28.89 1.33
C ALA A 69 37.64 30.11 2.11
N LEU A 70 36.75 30.90 2.74
CA LEU A 70 37.15 32.05 3.55
C LEU A 70 37.94 31.63 4.80
N VAL A 71 37.51 30.59 5.50
CA VAL A 71 38.19 30.02 6.67
C VAL A 71 39.56 29.49 6.27
N TRP A 72 39.65 28.78 5.15
CA TRP A 72 40.95 28.29 4.66
C TRP A 72 41.88 29.43 4.29
N ASN A 73 41.43 30.48 3.60
CA ASN A 73 42.24 31.65 3.28
C ASN A 73 42.75 32.35 4.56
N PHE A 74 41.84 32.69 5.49
CA PHE A 74 42.16 33.52 6.65
C PHE A 74 43.09 32.84 7.68
N PHE A 75 42.87 31.53 7.93
CA PHE A 75 43.55 30.80 9.01
C PHE A 75 44.74 29.97 8.54
N PHE A 76 44.87 29.67 7.26
CA PHE A 76 45.84 28.68 6.79
C PHE A 76 46.76 29.17 5.67
N ILE A 77 46.33 30.11 4.83
CA ILE A 77 47.19 30.65 3.76
C ILE A 77 48.06 31.79 4.31
N PRO A 78 49.40 31.76 4.16
CA PRO A 78 50.24 32.87 4.54
C PRO A 78 50.02 34.12 3.65
N PRO A 79 50.02 35.35 4.22
CA PRO A 79 50.19 35.72 5.64
C PRO A 79 48.92 35.45 6.44
N LEU A 80 49.04 34.72 7.57
CA LEU A 80 47.92 34.31 8.41
C LEU A 80 47.14 35.51 8.97
N PHE A 81 45.83 35.31 9.22
CA PHE A 81 44.90 36.32 9.74
C PHE A 81 44.68 37.51 8.81
N THR A 82 44.92 37.31 7.51
CA THR A 82 44.62 38.30 6.47
C THR A 82 43.88 37.64 5.35
N PHE A 83 43.19 38.43 4.52
CA PHE A 83 42.58 37.93 3.27
C PHE A 83 43.49 38.18 2.07
N HIS A 84 44.72 38.73 2.30
CA HIS A 84 45.69 38.96 1.25
C HIS A 84 46.48 37.68 0.96
N ILE A 85 46.69 37.38 -0.32
CA ILE A 85 47.45 36.21 -0.78
C ILE A 85 48.65 36.75 -1.56
N ASP A 86 49.85 36.63 -1.00
CA ASP A 86 51.07 37.18 -1.62
C ASP A 86 51.61 36.31 -2.75
N ASN A 87 51.36 35.00 -2.68
CA ASN A 87 51.93 34.05 -3.62
C ASN A 87 50.92 33.72 -4.73
N ALA A 88 51.37 33.83 -5.98
CA ALA A 88 50.51 33.51 -7.15
C ALA A 88 50.05 32.06 -7.18
N GLU A 89 50.84 31.10 -6.66
CA GLU A 89 50.44 29.71 -6.56
C GLU A 89 49.26 29.53 -5.60
N ASP A 90 49.31 30.20 -4.43
CA ASP A 90 48.26 30.11 -3.42
C ASP A 90 46.95 30.80 -3.89
N LEU A 91 47.10 31.92 -4.62
CA LEU A 91 45.95 32.57 -5.26
C LEU A 91 45.27 31.64 -6.29
N LEU A 92 46.05 30.96 -7.12
CA LEU A 92 45.52 30.01 -8.09
C LEU A 92 44.82 28.82 -7.39
N MET A 93 45.44 28.29 -6.31
CA MET A 93 44.85 27.22 -5.52
C MET A 93 43.52 27.66 -4.88
N PHE A 94 43.46 28.89 -4.33
CA PHE A 94 42.21 29.43 -3.77
C PHE A 94 41.09 29.55 -4.79
N LEU A 95 41.40 30.06 -5.98
CA LEU A 95 40.45 30.17 -7.07
C LEU A 95 39.97 28.78 -7.56
N LEU A 96 40.90 27.83 -7.69
CA LEU A 96 40.59 26.47 -8.07
C LEU A 96 39.70 25.76 -7.00
N TYR A 97 40.06 25.96 -5.73
CA TYR A 97 39.26 25.42 -4.62
C TYR A 97 37.81 25.91 -4.70
N PHE A 98 37.60 27.21 -4.82
CA PHE A 98 36.30 27.83 -4.90
C PHE A 98 35.51 27.32 -6.13
N PHE A 99 36.20 27.28 -7.28
CA PHE A 99 35.61 26.77 -8.50
C PHE A 99 35.15 25.29 -8.38
N ILE A 100 36.02 24.42 -7.85
CA ILE A 100 35.70 23.00 -7.66
C ILE A 100 34.54 22.81 -6.69
N ALA A 101 34.56 23.54 -5.54
CA ALA A 101 33.50 23.49 -4.56
C ALA A 101 32.15 23.91 -5.14
N MET A 102 32.13 24.97 -5.98
CA MET A 102 30.95 25.47 -6.65
C MET A 102 30.42 24.45 -7.69
N VAL A 103 31.29 23.97 -8.57
CA VAL A 103 30.94 22.98 -9.60
C VAL A 103 30.40 21.71 -8.97
N ASN A 104 31.06 21.20 -7.94
CA ASN A 104 30.64 19.99 -7.23
C ASN A 104 29.23 20.14 -6.60
N THR A 105 28.96 21.30 -6.01
CA THR A 105 27.65 21.62 -5.43
C THR A 105 26.55 21.65 -6.49
N VAL A 106 26.80 22.35 -7.61
CA VAL A 106 25.84 22.47 -8.73
C VAL A 106 25.60 21.11 -9.40
N LEU A 107 26.68 20.35 -9.64
CA LEU A 107 26.60 19.02 -10.26
C LEU A 107 25.82 18.04 -9.39
N SER A 108 26.10 17.99 -8.10
CA SER A 108 25.39 17.14 -7.14
C SER A 108 23.89 17.47 -7.10
N PHE A 109 23.54 18.76 -7.18
CA PHE A 109 22.14 19.19 -7.24
C PHE A 109 21.47 18.75 -8.54
N LYS A 110 22.14 18.91 -9.69
CA LYS A 110 21.60 18.53 -11.01
C LYS A 110 21.36 17.01 -11.09
N ILE A 111 22.33 16.20 -10.68
CA ILE A 111 22.20 14.73 -10.66
C ILE A 111 20.96 14.32 -9.86
N ARG A 112 20.78 14.85 -8.65
CA ARG A 112 19.66 14.53 -7.80
C ARG A 112 18.30 14.96 -8.36
N LYS A 113 18.26 16.11 -9.02
CA LYS A 113 17.04 16.59 -9.68
C LYS A 113 16.60 15.60 -10.78
N GLU A 114 17.55 15.10 -11.54
CA GLU A 114 17.25 14.10 -12.58
C GLU A 114 16.88 12.74 -11.98
N GLU A 115 17.53 12.28 -10.89
CA GLU A 115 17.15 11.07 -10.18
C GLU A 115 15.72 11.12 -9.62
N ARG A 116 15.32 12.28 -9.04
CA ARG A 116 13.93 12.47 -8.57
C ARG A 116 12.93 12.39 -9.72
N LYS A 117 13.21 13.11 -10.83
CA LYS A 117 12.35 13.04 -12.00
C LYS A 117 12.24 11.63 -12.58
N ALA A 118 13.34 10.88 -12.59
CA ALA A 118 13.34 9.49 -13.05
C ALA A 118 12.46 8.60 -12.17
N ARG A 119 12.54 8.75 -10.84
CA ARG A 119 11.69 8.03 -9.88
C ARG A 119 10.22 8.39 -10.05
N ASP A 120 9.89 9.68 -10.10
CA ASP A 120 8.51 10.14 -10.30
C ASP A 120 7.92 9.63 -11.63
N LYS A 121 8.76 9.53 -12.67
CA LYS A 121 8.36 8.96 -13.96
C LYS A 121 8.11 7.46 -13.85
N GLU A 122 9.00 6.72 -13.18
CA GLU A 122 8.85 5.28 -12.97
C GLU A 122 7.58 4.95 -12.14
N GLU A 123 7.31 5.72 -11.09
CA GLU A 123 6.08 5.57 -10.29
C GLU A 123 4.82 5.81 -11.14
N LYS A 124 4.82 6.86 -11.97
CA LYS A 124 3.71 7.14 -12.90
C LYS A 124 3.53 6.02 -13.93
N GLU A 125 4.61 5.51 -14.52
CA GLU A 125 4.55 4.40 -15.48
C GLU A 125 4.00 3.13 -14.82
N LYS A 126 4.40 2.82 -13.59
CA LYS A 126 3.86 1.69 -12.81
C LYS A 126 2.36 1.87 -12.56
N ALA A 127 1.93 3.07 -12.17
CA ALA A 127 0.52 3.38 -11.94
C ALA A 127 -0.30 3.25 -13.24
N ILE A 128 0.19 3.76 -14.37
CA ILE A 128 -0.49 3.64 -15.68
C ILE A 128 -0.56 2.16 -16.11
N LYS A 129 0.51 1.40 -15.94
CA LYS A 129 0.53 -0.03 -16.28
C LYS A 129 -0.48 -0.81 -15.43
N LEU A 130 -0.53 -0.53 -14.13
CA LEU A 130 -1.53 -1.10 -13.24
C LEU A 130 -2.95 -0.75 -13.70
N TYR A 131 -3.22 0.53 -13.99
CA TYR A 131 -4.51 1.01 -14.47
C TYR A 131 -4.93 0.35 -15.79
N ASN A 132 -4.02 0.18 -16.75
CA ASN A 132 -4.32 -0.50 -18.01
C ASN A 132 -4.60 -2.00 -17.81
N THR A 133 -3.88 -2.66 -16.92
CA THR A 133 -4.14 -4.06 -16.54
C THR A 133 -5.54 -4.19 -15.91
N LEU A 134 -5.91 -3.24 -15.07
CA LEU A 134 -7.22 -3.04 -14.47
C LEU A 134 -8.34 -3.01 -15.52
N LEU A 135 -8.24 -2.04 -16.45
CA LEU A 135 -9.24 -1.85 -17.49
C LEU A 135 -9.39 -3.08 -18.40
N ASN A 136 -8.28 -3.74 -18.71
CA ASN A 136 -8.31 -4.94 -19.55
C ASN A 136 -8.97 -6.12 -18.83
N SER A 137 -8.60 -6.38 -17.58
CA SER A 137 -9.23 -7.45 -16.78
C SER A 137 -10.72 -7.19 -16.59
N LEU A 138 -11.08 -5.96 -16.22
CA LEU A 138 -12.49 -5.57 -16.05
C LEU A 138 -13.28 -5.70 -17.33
N SER A 139 -12.75 -5.24 -18.46
CA SER A 139 -13.41 -5.36 -19.76
C SER A 139 -13.70 -6.81 -20.12
N HIS A 140 -12.80 -7.73 -19.77
CA HIS A 140 -12.99 -9.15 -19.99
C HIS A 140 -14.08 -9.73 -19.06
N GLU A 141 -14.02 -9.41 -17.76
CA GLU A 141 -14.97 -9.92 -16.76
C GLU A 141 -16.39 -9.35 -16.94
N LEU A 142 -16.54 -8.14 -17.49
CA LEU A 142 -17.85 -7.58 -17.84
C LEU A 142 -18.39 -8.12 -19.18
N ARG A 143 -17.52 -8.38 -20.17
CA ARG A 143 -17.94 -8.87 -21.49
C ARG A 143 -18.62 -10.22 -21.40
N THR A 144 -18.13 -11.12 -20.56
CA THR A 144 -18.66 -12.48 -20.42
C THR A 144 -20.13 -12.51 -19.97
N PRO A 145 -20.54 -11.90 -18.85
CA PRO A 145 -21.95 -11.88 -18.43
C PRO A 145 -22.82 -11.11 -19.43
N ILE A 146 -22.34 -10.02 -20.02
CA ILE A 146 -23.08 -9.29 -21.04
C ILE A 146 -23.34 -10.18 -22.27
N ALA A 147 -22.34 -10.92 -22.75
CA ALA A 147 -22.51 -11.85 -23.87
C ALA A 147 -23.49 -12.97 -23.53
N THR A 148 -23.49 -13.49 -22.30
CA THR A 148 -24.44 -14.49 -21.83
C THR A 148 -25.86 -13.93 -21.84
N ILE A 149 -26.09 -12.71 -21.34
CA ILE A 149 -27.40 -12.07 -21.35
C ILE A 149 -27.90 -11.88 -22.77
N ILE A 150 -27.05 -11.31 -23.66
CA ILE A 150 -27.43 -11.07 -25.07
C ILE A 150 -27.77 -12.39 -25.75
N GLY A 151 -26.93 -13.43 -25.65
CA GLY A 151 -27.16 -14.73 -26.28
C GLY A 151 -28.42 -15.43 -25.78
N ALA A 152 -28.71 -15.36 -24.46
CA ALA A 152 -29.95 -15.91 -23.91
C ALA A 152 -31.20 -15.15 -24.41
N VAL A 153 -31.14 -13.82 -24.47
CA VAL A 153 -32.21 -12.96 -24.98
C VAL A 153 -32.45 -13.22 -26.47
N ASP A 154 -31.39 -13.34 -27.28
CA ASP A 154 -31.50 -13.61 -28.71
C ASP A 154 -32.12 -15.01 -28.94
N THR A 155 -31.69 -16.03 -28.16
CA THR A 155 -32.26 -17.37 -28.22
C THR A 155 -33.77 -17.37 -27.86
N LEU A 156 -34.17 -16.62 -26.83
CA LEU A 156 -35.57 -16.46 -26.43
C LEU A 156 -36.42 -15.78 -27.52
N LYS A 157 -35.83 -14.82 -28.25
CA LYS A 157 -36.55 -14.11 -29.32
C LYS A 157 -36.69 -14.92 -30.59
N GLU A 158 -35.59 -15.56 -31.03
CA GLU A 158 -35.55 -16.27 -32.31
C GLU A 158 -36.31 -17.60 -32.27
N ASN A 159 -36.34 -18.31 -31.13
CA ASN A 159 -36.90 -19.63 -31.00
C ASN A 159 -38.15 -19.68 -30.11
N LYS A 160 -38.87 -18.57 -29.97
CA LYS A 160 -39.98 -18.39 -29.02
C LYS A 160 -41.05 -19.53 -29.12
N GLU A 161 -41.33 -19.99 -30.34
CA GLU A 161 -42.38 -21.04 -30.59
C GLU A 161 -41.84 -22.47 -30.44
N GLN A 162 -40.51 -22.67 -30.43
CA GLN A 162 -39.87 -23.99 -30.37
C GLN A 162 -39.30 -24.32 -28.98
N LEU A 163 -39.16 -23.33 -28.12
CA LEU A 163 -38.62 -23.52 -26.77
C LEU A 163 -39.66 -24.09 -25.83
N THR A 164 -39.32 -25.16 -25.14
CA THR A 164 -40.14 -25.66 -24.02
C THR A 164 -40.12 -24.67 -22.85
N ALA A 165 -41.16 -24.69 -22.01
CA ALA A 165 -41.22 -23.86 -20.81
C ALA A 165 -40.01 -24.08 -19.89
N ALA A 166 -39.48 -25.31 -19.83
CA ALA A 166 -38.27 -25.62 -19.06
C ALA A 166 -37.02 -24.90 -19.62
N ASN A 167 -36.82 -24.90 -20.95
CA ASN A 167 -35.71 -24.22 -21.59
C ASN A 167 -35.82 -22.70 -21.50
N GLN A 168 -37.06 -22.17 -21.57
CA GLN A 168 -37.27 -20.72 -21.33
C GLN A 168 -36.89 -20.31 -19.92
N ASN A 169 -37.30 -21.09 -18.90
CA ASN A 169 -36.92 -20.83 -17.51
C ASN A 169 -35.43 -20.95 -17.29
N GLU A 170 -34.75 -21.92 -17.93
CA GLU A 170 -33.29 -22.05 -17.86
C GLU A 170 -32.59 -20.83 -18.44
N LEU A 171 -33.00 -20.31 -19.59
CA LEU A 171 -32.45 -19.10 -20.20
C LEU A 171 -32.69 -17.86 -19.33
N LEU A 172 -33.86 -17.71 -18.72
CA LEU A 172 -34.15 -16.62 -17.77
C LEU A 172 -33.28 -16.72 -16.55
N ASN A 173 -33.07 -17.92 -16.00
CA ASN A 173 -32.14 -18.14 -14.88
C ASN A 173 -30.70 -17.79 -15.23
N GLN A 174 -30.26 -18.12 -16.45
CA GLN A 174 -28.91 -17.71 -16.94
C GLN A 174 -28.76 -16.18 -17.03
N ILE A 175 -29.82 -15.46 -17.47
CA ILE A 175 -29.86 -14.00 -17.50
C ILE A 175 -29.72 -13.43 -16.08
N ASP A 176 -30.45 -13.97 -15.13
CA ASP A 176 -30.46 -13.52 -13.74
C ASP A 176 -29.10 -13.73 -13.09
N ILE A 177 -28.50 -14.92 -13.21
CA ILE A 177 -27.16 -15.24 -12.72
C ILE A 177 -26.10 -14.28 -13.34
N ALA A 178 -26.19 -14.05 -14.66
CA ALA A 178 -25.28 -13.17 -15.35
C ALA A 178 -25.45 -11.70 -14.90
N GLY A 179 -26.68 -11.25 -14.65
CA GLY A 179 -27.01 -9.94 -14.10
C GLY A 179 -26.46 -9.72 -12.70
N MET A 180 -26.63 -10.69 -11.80
CA MET A 180 -26.07 -10.65 -10.45
C MET A 180 -24.55 -10.59 -10.48
N ARG A 181 -23.91 -11.38 -11.35
CA ARG A 181 -22.46 -11.34 -11.53
C ARG A 181 -21.98 -9.97 -12.01
N LEU A 182 -22.66 -9.37 -12.98
CA LEU A 182 -22.34 -8.05 -13.50
C LEU A 182 -22.44 -6.99 -12.40
N ASN A 183 -23.53 -6.99 -11.63
CA ASN A 183 -23.72 -6.06 -10.52
C ASN A 183 -22.60 -6.17 -9.49
N ARG A 184 -22.20 -7.38 -9.12
CA ARG A 184 -21.10 -7.61 -8.19
C ARG A 184 -19.76 -7.06 -8.70
N GLU A 185 -19.45 -7.24 -9.98
CA GLU A 185 -18.20 -6.70 -10.54
C GLU A 185 -18.21 -5.16 -10.58
N VAL A 186 -19.36 -4.53 -10.83
CA VAL A 186 -19.51 -3.07 -10.74
C VAL A 186 -19.34 -2.59 -9.30
N GLU A 187 -19.93 -3.26 -8.32
CA GLU A 187 -19.76 -2.94 -6.90
C GLU A 187 -18.29 -3.09 -6.45
N ASN A 188 -17.62 -4.15 -6.86
CA ASN A 188 -16.19 -4.35 -6.59
C ASN A 188 -15.35 -3.19 -7.15
N LEU A 189 -15.66 -2.72 -8.35
CA LEU A 189 -14.98 -1.58 -8.97
C LEU A 189 -15.20 -0.29 -8.18
N LEU A 190 -16.45 0.00 -7.79
CA LEU A 190 -16.79 1.19 -7.01
C LEU A 190 -16.12 1.18 -5.63
N ASN A 191 -16.13 0.03 -4.96
CA ASN A 191 -15.48 -0.14 -3.67
C ASN A 191 -13.96 0.01 -3.77
N MET A 192 -13.35 -0.55 -4.82
CA MET A 192 -11.93 -0.37 -5.09
C MET A 192 -11.58 1.10 -5.35
N SER A 193 -12.40 1.81 -6.13
CA SER A 193 -12.23 3.25 -6.38
C SER A 193 -12.32 4.08 -5.10
N ARG A 194 -13.27 3.76 -4.19
CA ARG A 194 -13.40 4.44 -2.89
C ARG A 194 -12.20 4.19 -1.98
N LEU A 195 -11.67 2.96 -1.98
CA LEU A 195 -10.46 2.60 -1.23
C LEU A 195 -9.23 3.35 -1.76
N GLU A 196 -9.05 3.42 -3.08
CA GLU A 196 -7.90 4.09 -3.72
C GLU A 196 -7.88 5.60 -3.47
N THR A 197 -9.04 6.23 -3.47
CA THR A 197 -9.15 7.68 -3.26
C THR A 197 -9.09 8.09 -1.78
N GLY A 198 -9.07 7.12 -0.86
CA GLY A 198 -9.14 7.40 0.58
C GLY A 198 -10.48 8.00 1.02
N MET A 199 -11.51 7.90 0.17
CA MET A 199 -12.85 8.45 0.46
C MET A 199 -13.71 7.48 1.28
N LEU A 200 -13.22 6.27 1.55
CA LEU A 200 -13.96 5.32 2.37
C LEU A 200 -13.92 5.76 3.84
N GLN A 201 -15.07 6.11 4.36
CA GLN A 201 -15.28 6.43 5.77
C GLN A 201 -16.30 5.43 6.33
N PRO A 202 -15.88 4.46 7.16
CA PRO A 202 -16.80 3.52 7.79
C PRO A 202 -17.80 4.23 8.69
N ASN A 203 -19.07 3.83 8.60
CA ASN A 203 -20.12 4.30 9.49
C ASN A 203 -20.27 3.31 10.65
N PHE A 204 -19.62 3.60 11.77
CA PHE A 204 -19.59 2.74 12.94
C PHE A 204 -20.92 2.77 13.69
N ASP A 205 -21.58 1.62 13.80
CA ASP A 205 -22.80 1.43 14.59
C ASP A 205 -22.75 0.11 15.36
N TRP A 206 -23.62 -0.04 16.36
CA TRP A 206 -23.76 -1.26 17.13
C TRP A 206 -24.38 -2.37 16.30
N CYS A 207 -23.69 -3.46 16.14
CA CYS A 207 -24.08 -4.57 15.29
C CYS A 207 -24.07 -5.89 16.07
N ASP A 208 -25.10 -6.69 15.84
CA ASP A 208 -25.13 -8.09 16.22
C ASP A 208 -24.45 -8.92 15.13
N THR A 209 -23.29 -9.49 15.44
CA THR A 209 -22.51 -10.28 14.49
C THR A 209 -23.20 -11.61 14.18
N ASN A 210 -23.97 -12.18 15.10
CA ASN A 210 -24.77 -13.38 14.81
C ASN A 210 -25.84 -13.09 13.74
N GLU A 211 -26.54 -11.96 13.87
CA GLU A 211 -27.54 -11.53 12.88
C GLU A 211 -26.89 -11.26 11.52
N LEU A 212 -25.72 -10.57 11.51
CA LEU A 212 -24.99 -10.30 10.29
C LEU A 212 -24.58 -11.58 9.56
N VAL A 213 -23.96 -12.53 10.24
CA VAL A 213 -23.54 -13.82 9.64
C VAL A 213 -24.73 -14.58 9.10
N ASN A 214 -25.84 -14.65 9.85
CA ASN A 214 -27.06 -15.31 9.39
C ASN A 214 -27.66 -14.66 8.15
N SER A 215 -27.68 -13.31 8.08
CA SER A 215 -28.20 -12.60 6.91
C SER A 215 -27.37 -12.92 5.65
N VAL A 216 -26.05 -13.02 5.79
CA VAL A 216 -25.13 -13.40 4.71
C VAL A 216 -25.36 -14.86 4.28
N ILE A 217 -25.53 -15.79 5.21
CA ILE A 217 -25.79 -17.20 4.90
C ILE A 217 -27.14 -17.35 4.15
N GLN A 218 -28.16 -16.60 4.56
CA GLN A 218 -29.45 -16.62 3.87
C GLN A 218 -29.35 -16.14 2.42
N GLN A 219 -28.54 -15.12 2.12
CA GLN A 219 -28.31 -14.67 0.75
C GLN A 219 -27.61 -15.72 -0.13
N LEU A 220 -26.87 -16.63 0.49
CA LEU A 220 -26.10 -17.70 -0.18
C LEU A 220 -26.79 -19.07 -0.15
N SER A 221 -28.09 -19.13 0.17
CA SER A 221 -28.85 -20.37 0.37
C SER A 221 -28.95 -21.28 -0.88
N SER A 222 -28.58 -20.78 -2.06
CA SER A 222 -28.55 -21.56 -3.32
C SER A 222 -27.21 -22.29 -3.57
N CYS A 223 -26.19 -22.17 -2.67
CA CYS A 223 -24.94 -22.87 -2.86
C CYS A 223 -25.06 -24.38 -2.55
N THR A 224 -24.16 -25.16 -3.15
CA THR A 224 -24.14 -26.64 -2.97
C THR A 224 -23.32 -27.04 -1.73
N GLN A 225 -22.40 -26.18 -1.30
CA GLN A 225 -21.56 -26.40 -0.11
C GLN A 225 -22.37 -26.29 1.18
N THR A 226 -21.93 -26.98 2.22
CA THR A 226 -22.52 -26.87 3.55
C THR A 226 -21.87 -25.72 4.32
N ILE A 227 -22.65 -24.65 4.58
CA ILE A 227 -22.18 -23.54 5.44
C ILE A 227 -22.62 -23.83 6.88
N ARG A 228 -21.66 -23.83 7.81
CA ARG A 228 -21.89 -24.05 9.24
C ARG A 228 -21.54 -22.78 10.02
N PHE A 229 -22.44 -22.40 10.91
CA PHE A 229 -22.25 -21.31 11.84
C PHE A 229 -22.93 -21.65 13.17
N ASP A 230 -22.14 -21.81 14.20
CA ASP A 230 -22.65 -22.06 15.56
C ASP A 230 -22.77 -20.71 16.27
N GLN A 231 -24.00 -20.25 16.48
CA GLN A 231 -24.27 -18.97 17.13
C GLN A 231 -23.88 -19.03 18.62
N ASP A 232 -23.17 -18.03 19.11
CA ASP A 232 -22.94 -17.80 20.53
C ASP A 232 -23.78 -16.61 21.01
N GLU A 233 -24.87 -16.86 21.71
CA GLU A 233 -25.76 -15.83 22.27
C GLU A 233 -25.09 -14.96 23.34
N ARG A 234 -23.89 -15.34 23.81
CA ARG A 234 -23.12 -14.57 24.80
C ARG A 234 -22.25 -13.50 24.18
N LEU A 235 -22.15 -13.47 22.85
CA LEU A 235 -21.39 -12.43 22.16
C LEU A 235 -22.01 -11.05 22.41
N PRO A 236 -21.18 -10.04 22.69
CA PRO A 236 -21.67 -8.66 22.78
C PRO A 236 -22.03 -8.11 21.38
N LEU A 237 -22.72 -7.00 21.36
CA LEU A 237 -22.76 -6.15 20.18
C LEU A 237 -21.37 -5.56 19.96
N PHE A 238 -20.96 -5.47 18.71
CA PHE A 238 -19.70 -4.88 18.30
C PHE A 238 -19.96 -3.60 17.49
N LYS A 239 -19.05 -2.63 17.60
CA LYS A 239 -19.18 -1.36 16.91
C LYS A 239 -18.34 -1.36 15.65
N TYR A 240 -18.96 -1.56 14.50
CA TYR A 240 -18.34 -1.54 13.19
C TYR A 240 -19.36 -1.15 12.10
N ASP A 241 -18.89 -0.93 10.86
CA ASP A 241 -19.77 -0.70 9.71
C ASP A 241 -20.36 -2.02 9.21
N ARG A 242 -21.67 -2.23 9.45
CA ARG A 242 -22.40 -3.44 9.09
C ARG A 242 -22.31 -3.72 7.59
N GLY A 243 -22.47 -2.70 6.72
CA GLY A 243 -22.49 -2.88 5.28
C GLY A 243 -21.14 -3.31 4.72
N LEU A 244 -20.05 -2.72 5.21
CA LEU A 244 -18.70 -3.13 4.83
C LEU A 244 -18.38 -4.53 5.32
N MET A 245 -18.79 -4.89 6.52
CA MET A 245 -18.57 -6.23 7.08
C MET A 245 -19.41 -7.29 6.38
N GLU A 246 -20.63 -6.98 5.96
CA GLU A 246 -21.44 -7.86 5.11
C GLU A 246 -20.72 -8.19 3.80
N GLN A 247 -20.15 -7.17 3.13
CA GLN A 247 -19.37 -7.37 1.90
C GLN A 247 -18.09 -8.16 2.13
N VAL A 248 -17.42 -7.98 3.28
CA VAL A 248 -16.24 -8.78 3.67
C VAL A 248 -16.61 -10.25 3.74
N LEU A 249 -17.68 -10.58 4.49
CA LEU A 249 -18.16 -11.96 4.66
C LEU A 249 -18.62 -12.56 3.33
N LEU A 250 -19.40 -11.83 2.53
CA LEU A 250 -19.81 -12.26 1.19
C LEU A 250 -18.61 -12.58 0.30
N ASN A 251 -17.59 -11.74 0.28
CA ASN A 251 -16.38 -11.98 -0.52
C ASN A 251 -15.61 -13.22 -0.07
N LEU A 252 -15.44 -13.44 1.23
CA LEU A 252 -14.75 -14.61 1.76
C LEU A 252 -15.53 -15.91 1.51
N ILE A 253 -16.83 -15.92 1.77
CA ILE A 253 -17.66 -17.09 1.57
C ILE A 253 -17.82 -17.41 0.07
N HIS A 254 -17.97 -16.39 -0.79
CA HIS A 254 -17.95 -16.60 -2.24
C HIS A 254 -16.62 -17.20 -2.74
N ASN A 255 -15.50 -16.77 -2.17
CA ASN A 255 -14.21 -17.37 -2.49
C ASN A 255 -14.20 -18.87 -2.08
N ALA A 256 -14.64 -19.18 -0.87
CA ALA A 256 -14.72 -20.56 -0.42
C ALA A 256 -15.64 -21.40 -1.36
N ILE A 257 -16.83 -20.89 -1.73
CA ILE A 257 -17.74 -21.57 -2.66
C ILE A 257 -17.09 -21.81 -4.02
N ASN A 258 -16.39 -20.81 -4.57
CA ASN A 258 -15.84 -20.88 -5.93
C ASN A 258 -14.59 -21.78 -6.03
N TYR A 259 -13.83 -21.95 -4.95
CA TYR A 259 -12.56 -22.65 -4.96
C TYR A 259 -12.58 -24.01 -4.25
N THR A 260 -13.73 -24.40 -3.69
CA THR A 260 -13.91 -25.71 -3.06
C THR A 260 -14.87 -26.59 -3.86
N PRO A 261 -14.81 -27.93 -3.73
CA PRO A 261 -15.78 -28.83 -4.35
C PRO A 261 -17.19 -28.68 -3.75
N ALA A 262 -18.19 -29.22 -4.44
CA ALA A 262 -19.61 -29.08 -4.07
C ALA A 262 -19.97 -29.70 -2.70
N ASP A 263 -19.21 -30.67 -2.25
CA ASP A 263 -19.38 -31.39 -0.97
C ASP A 263 -18.54 -30.76 0.17
N ALA A 264 -17.90 -29.63 -0.08
CA ALA A 264 -17.09 -28.95 0.92
C ALA A 264 -17.95 -28.37 2.05
N THR A 265 -17.28 -28.19 3.21
CA THR A 265 -17.85 -27.49 4.36
C THR A 265 -17.13 -26.17 4.56
N ILE A 266 -17.90 -25.09 4.72
CA ILE A 266 -17.43 -23.76 5.06
C ILE A 266 -17.88 -23.49 6.51
N GLN A 267 -16.92 -23.30 7.40
CA GLN A 267 -17.16 -23.02 8.82
C GLN A 267 -16.91 -21.55 9.09
N ILE A 268 -17.85 -20.92 9.81
CA ILE A 268 -17.73 -19.55 10.29
C ILE A 268 -17.72 -19.59 11.81
N ASP A 269 -16.73 -18.97 12.45
CA ASP A 269 -16.66 -18.86 13.89
C ASP A 269 -16.45 -17.39 14.27
N VAL A 270 -17.14 -16.93 15.32
CA VAL A 270 -17.05 -15.57 15.83
C VAL A 270 -16.66 -15.62 17.29
N ALA A 271 -15.69 -14.78 17.68
CA ALA A 271 -15.24 -14.70 19.07
C ALA A 271 -14.93 -13.24 19.45
N GLN A 272 -15.06 -12.96 20.75
CA GLN A 272 -14.53 -11.75 21.36
C GLN A 272 -13.22 -12.07 22.07
N GLN A 273 -12.14 -11.39 21.71
CA GLN A 273 -10.85 -11.58 22.38
C GLN A 273 -10.12 -10.23 22.53
N SER A 274 -9.79 -9.85 23.76
CA SER A 274 -8.90 -8.71 24.07
C SER A 274 -9.30 -7.38 23.42
N GLY A 275 -10.61 -7.08 23.31
CA GLY A 275 -11.11 -5.85 22.66
C GLY A 275 -11.21 -5.94 21.14
N TYR A 276 -11.10 -7.14 20.57
CA TYR A 276 -11.30 -7.41 19.17
C TYR A 276 -12.52 -8.28 18.91
N CYS A 277 -13.24 -8.00 17.83
CA CYS A 277 -14.12 -8.94 17.18
C CYS A 277 -13.26 -9.80 16.25
N ILE A 278 -13.23 -11.11 16.52
CA ILE A 278 -12.48 -12.07 15.70
C ILE A 278 -13.49 -12.91 14.91
N ILE A 279 -13.31 -12.97 13.60
CA ILE A 279 -14.15 -13.81 12.74
C ILE A 279 -13.22 -14.73 11.95
N HIS A 280 -13.47 -16.03 12.02
CA HIS A 280 -12.79 -17.03 11.22
C HIS A 280 -13.74 -17.53 10.14
N VAL A 281 -13.27 -17.55 8.90
CA VAL A 281 -13.94 -18.21 7.78
C VAL A 281 -13.03 -19.30 7.26
N SER A 282 -13.40 -20.54 7.47
CA SER A 282 -12.58 -21.71 7.17
C SER A 282 -13.26 -22.58 6.11
N ASP A 283 -12.52 -23.15 5.19
CA ASP A 283 -12.97 -24.16 4.26
C ASP A 283 -12.10 -25.44 4.37
N ASN A 284 -12.60 -26.53 3.81
CA ASN A 284 -11.89 -27.82 3.71
C ASN A 284 -11.45 -28.14 2.28
N GLY A 285 -11.17 -27.12 1.46
CA GLY A 285 -10.68 -27.25 0.11
C GLY A 285 -9.23 -27.72 0.00
N LYS A 286 -8.60 -27.40 -1.12
CA LYS A 286 -7.20 -27.81 -1.41
C LYS A 286 -6.15 -26.93 -0.73
N GLY A 287 -6.53 -25.78 -0.18
CA GLY A 287 -5.57 -24.76 0.23
C GLY A 287 -4.86 -24.10 -0.96
N ILE A 288 -3.80 -23.33 -0.65
CA ILE A 288 -2.98 -22.64 -1.63
C ILE A 288 -1.50 -22.87 -1.33
N PRO A 289 -0.58 -22.82 -2.34
CA PRO A 289 0.86 -22.92 -2.12
C PRO A 289 1.33 -21.81 -1.16
N GLU A 290 2.23 -22.13 -0.24
CA GLU A 290 2.75 -21.15 0.72
C GLU A 290 3.42 -19.94 0.05
N SER A 291 4.08 -20.16 -1.09
CA SER A 291 4.68 -19.10 -1.89
C SER A 291 3.67 -18.05 -2.40
N GLU A 292 2.39 -18.42 -2.49
CA GLU A 292 1.32 -17.61 -3.04
C GLU A 292 0.56 -16.82 -1.95
N ILE A 293 0.61 -17.28 -0.69
CA ILE A 293 -0.12 -16.70 0.45
C ILE A 293 0.11 -15.19 0.58
N GLN A 294 1.34 -14.75 0.38
CA GLN A 294 1.72 -13.34 0.51
C GLN A 294 1.09 -12.44 -0.57
N PHE A 295 0.64 -13.00 -1.70
CA PHE A 295 0.13 -12.25 -2.84
C PHE A 295 -1.39 -12.25 -2.96
N ILE A 296 -2.12 -13.11 -2.23
CA ILE A 296 -3.57 -13.28 -2.45
C ILE A 296 -4.39 -12.03 -2.13
N PHE A 297 -3.87 -11.12 -1.34
CA PHE A 297 -4.49 -9.82 -1.05
C PHE A 297 -4.08 -8.72 -2.03
N ASP A 298 -3.15 -9.02 -2.96
CA ASP A 298 -2.75 -8.07 -3.98
C ASP A 298 -3.87 -7.88 -5.00
N LYS A 299 -4.00 -6.65 -5.49
CA LYS A 299 -5.03 -6.29 -6.47
C LYS A 299 -4.81 -7.08 -7.75
N PHE A 300 -5.92 -7.66 -8.29
CA PHE A 300 -5.92 -8.46 -9.52
C PHE A 300 -5.12 -9.75 -9.44
N TYR A 301 -4.63 -10.10 -8.28
CA TYR A 301 -3.93 -11.37 -8.12
C TYR A 301 -4.90 -12.54 -8.24
N ARG A 302 -4.49 -13.54 -8.99
CA ARG A 302 -5.20 -14.81 -9.17
C ARG A 302 -4.19 -15.95 -9.16
N LEU A 303 -4.54 -17.04 -8.50
CA LEU A 303 -3.73 -18.25 -8.53
C LEU A 303 -3.57 -18.75 -9.98
N PRO A 304 -2.35 -19.10 -10.42
CA PRO A 304 -2.10 -19.69 -11.72
C PRO A 304 -2.99 -20.94 -11.93
N HIS A 305 -3.49 -21.11 -13.16
CA HIS A 305 -4.31 -22.28 -13.56
C HIS A 305 -5.69 -22.43 -12.88
N THR A 306 -6.21 -21.40 -12.25
CA THR A 306 -7.60 -21.43 -11.76
C THR A 306 -8.59 -21.16 -12.89
N LYS A 307 -9.58 -22.04 -13.06
CA LYS A 307 -10.64 -21.94 -14.10
C LYS A 307 -11.79 -21.02 -13.71
N THR A 308 -11.95 -20.69 -12.45
CA THR A 308 -13.02 -19.84 -11.94
C THR A 308 -12.77 -18.39 -12.34
N GLY A 309 -13.77 -17.73 -12.94
CA GLY A 309 -13.74 -16.32 -13.32
C GLY A 309 -13.76 -15.41 -12.09
N GLY A 310 -13.30 -14.18 -12.27
CA GLY A 310 -13.32 -13.13 -11.24
C GLY A 310 -12.20 -12.12 -11.46
N SER A 311 -12.47 -10.86 -11.09
CA SER A 311 -11.54 -9.73 -11.28
C SER A 311 -10.27 -9.78 -10.44
N GLY A 312 -10.19 -10.63 -9.42
CA GLY A 312 -9.09 -10.64 -8.43
C GLY A 312 -9.14 -9.45 -7.47
N LEU A 313 -10.29 -8.80 -7.35
CA LEU A 313 -10.48 -7.65 -6.46
C LEU A 313 -11.05 -8.04 -5.09
N GLY A 314 -11.75 -9.15 -4.97
CA GLY A 314 -12.50 -9.51 -3.76
C GLY A 314 -11.65 -9.51 -2.48
N LEU A 315 -10.50 -10.17 -2.47
CA LEU A 315 -9.63 -10.23 -1.31
C LEU A 315 -8.91 -8.90 -1.02
N SER A 316 -8.56 -8.13 -2.04
CA SER A 316 -7.99 -6.78 -1.84
C SER A 316 -9.02 -5.81 -1.25
N ILE A 317 -10.31 -5.95 -1.60
CA ILE A 317 -11.41 -5.20 -0.98
C ILE A 317 -11.61 -5.63 0.48
N VAL A 318 -11.60 -6.93 0.76
CA VAL A 318 -11.63 -7.45 2.14
C VAL A 318 -10.55 -6.80 2.98
N LYS A 319 -9.30 -6.84 2.52
CA LYS A 319 -8.17 -6.22 3.21
C LYS A 319 -8.39 -4.72 3.43
N GLY A 320 -8.78 -3.98 2.39
CA GLY A 320 -9.01 -2.54 2.48
C GLY A 320 -10.14 -2.17 3.45
N PHE A 321 -11.24 -2.93 3.49
CA PHE A 321 -12.33 -2.69 4.43
C PHE A 321 -11.94 -2.99 5.87
N ILE A 322 -11.19 -4.06 6.10
CA ILE A 322 -10.70 -4.40 7.43
C ILE A 322 -9.67 -3.36 7.92
N GLU A 323 -8.76 -2.92 7.06
CA GLU A 323 -7.82 -1.83 7.36
C GLU A 323 -8.55 -0.51 7.67
N ALA A 324 -9.64 -0.20 6.97
CA ALA A 324 -10.47 0.98 7.25
C ALA A 324 -11.14 0.94 8.64
N HIS A 325 -11.38 -0.27 9.18
CA HIS A 325 -11.81 -0.47 10.56
C HIS A 325 -10.65 -0.46 11.57
N GLY A 326 -9.40 -0.23 11.14
CA GLY A 326 -8.22 -0.34 12.00
C GLY A 326 -7.85 -1.79 12.34
N GLY A 327 -8.44 -2.75 11.63
CA GLY A 327 -8.24 -4.18 11.82
C GLY A 327 -7.16 -4.79 10.94
N ASN A 328 -7.04 -6.10 11.02
CA ASN A 328 -6.14 -6.90 10.20
C ASN A 328 -6.83 -8.17 9.71
N VAL A 329 -6.46 -8.64 8.52
CA VAL A 329 -6.88 -9.93 7.97
C VAL A 329 -5.67 -10.78 7.64
N THR A 330 -5.70 -12.04 8.04
CA THR A 330 -4.66 -13.04 7.76
C THR A 330 -5.27 -14.28 7.13
N VAL A 331 -4.44 -15.11 6.52
CA VAL A 331 -4.85 -16.38 5.94
C VAL A 331 -3.79 -17.43 6.22
N GLU A 332 -4.23 -18.66 6.45
CA GLU A 332 -3.36 -19.81 6.66
C GLU A 332 -3.96 -21.08 6.05
N ASN A 333 -3.08 -22.00 5.65
CA ASN A 333 -3.50 -23.32 5.25
C ASN A 333 -3.83 -24.19 6.47
N ASN A 334 -4.97 -24.87 6.42
CA ASN A 334 -5.40 -25.80 7.46
C ASN A 334 -4.59 -27.10 7.39
N ARG A 335 -4.28 -27.71 8.53
CA ARG A 335 -3.51 -28.96 8.62
C ARG A 335 -4.14 -30.12 7.84
N ASN A 336 -5.47 -30.13 7.74
CA ASN A 336 -6.23 -31.18 7.07
C ASN A 336 -6.67 -30.78 5.63
N GLY A 337 -6.08 -29.73 5.07
CA GLY A 337 -6.47 -29.11 3.80
C GLY A 337 -7.48 -28.00 3.97
N GLY A 338 -7.51 -27.06 3.01
CA GLY A 338 -8.34 -25.86 3.02
C GLY A 338 -7.62 -24.64 3.56
N LEU A 339 -8.35 -23.54 3.68
CA LEU A 339 -7.89 -22.25 4.13
C LEU A 339 -8.68 -21.76 5.34
N THR A 340 -8.04 -21.01 6.21
CA THR A 340 -8.70 -20.20 7.23
C THR A 340 -8.32 -18.74 7.04
N PHE A 341 -9.32 -17.90 6.78
CA PHE A 341 -9.20 -16.46 6.87
C PHE A 341 -9.55 -16.01 8.29
N THR A 342 -8.67 -15.26 8.91
CA THR A 342 -8.88 -14.67 10.23
C THR A 342 -8.97 -13.17 10.12
N ILE A 343 -10.12 -12.62 10.50
CA ILE A 343 -10.40 -11.18 10.58
C ILE A 343 -10.30 -10.77 12.03
N ALA A 344 -9.56 -9.72 12.34
CA ALA A 344 -9.46 -9.14 13.66
C ALA A 344 -9.74 -7.64 13.60
N ILE A 345 -10.85 -7.18 14.16
CA ILE A 345 -11.27 -5.77 14.17
C ILE A 345 -11.27 -5.27 15.61
N PRO A 346 -10.50 -4.20 15.92
CA PRO A 346 -10.63 -3.54 17.22
C PRO A 346 -12.03 -2.95 17.32
N SER A 347 -12.80 -3.33 18.34
CA SER A 347 -14.19 -2.91 18.46
C SER A 347 -14.58 -2.68 19.91
N GLU A 348 -15.29 -1.56 20.13
CA GLU A 348 -16.04 -1.38 21.35
C GLU A 348 -17.11 -2.46 21.44
N THR A 349 -17.44 -2.88 22.67
CA THR A 349 -18.44 -3.93 22.91
C THR A 349 -19.51 -3.43 23.86
N SER A 350 -20.77 -3.80 23.60
CA SER A 350 -21.90 -3.55 24.48
C SER A 350 -22.79 -4.78 24.58
N TYR A 351 -23.31 -5.04 25.76
CA TYR A 351 -24.29 -6.11 25.93
C TYR A 351 -25.69 -5.52 25.82
N PRO A 352 -26.68 -6.22 25.19
CA PRO A 352 -28.04 -5.71 25.00
C PRO A 352 -28.75 -5.21 26.26
N HIS A 353 -28.29 -5.68 27.43
CA HIS A 353 -28.82 -5.26 28.75
C HIS A 353 -28.37 -3.84 29.15
N ASN A 354 -27.26 -3.33 28.58
CA ASN A 354 -26.70 -2.02 28.92
C ASN A 354 -27.31 -0.88 28.05
N LEU A 355 -27.78 -1.20 26.85
CA LEU A 355 -28.36 -0.22 25.91
C LEU A 355 -29.79 0.24 26.29
N LYS A 356 -30.44 -0.42 27.25
CA LYS A 356 -31.75 0.01 27.76
C LYS A 356 -31.68 1.08 28.86
N ASN A 357 -30.47 1.46 29.27
CA ASN A 357 -30.22 2.42 30.37
C ASN A 357 -29.52 3.71 29.91
N GLU A 358 -29.31 3.90 28.61
CA GLU A 358 -28.91 5.17 28.00
C GLU A 358 -30.08 5.74 27.18
#